data_3a54fe48431509c063f8e3feb52c1256
#
_entry.id   3a54fe48431509c063f8e3feb52c1256
#
_cell.length_a   1.000
_cell.length_b   1.000
_cell.length_c   1.000
_cell.angle_alpha   90.00
_cell.angle_beta   90.00
_cell.angle_gamma   90.00
#
_symmetry.space_group_name_H-M   'P 1'
#
loop_
_entity.id
_entity.type
_entity.pdbx_description
1 polymer ?
#
loop_
_entity_poly.entity_id
_entity_poly.type
_entity_poly.pdbx_seq_one_letter_code
_entity_poly.pdbx_strand_id
1 'polypeptide(L)'
;VKRPRFPVLHNLVNRRRPAIDEVVRETTSGGVVFRRNTKNQQLEILLLQDAKNRWTIPKGHVEPNEDPKATAQREIIEETGLKQMKVYDWLGKVNFRYRRTHTLVLMTMHIYLVQGTGNTDLLHPENWLNDLKWLPVNDAIEKIAYEDIGKLILIGMKKIRDARLF
;
A
#
# COMPACT_ATOMS: atom_id res chain seq x y z
N VAL A 1 31.71 -31.27 -43.64
CA VAL A 1 31.33 -30.05 -42.87
C VAL A 1 31.11 -30.46 -41.42
N LYS A 2 32.07 -30.13 -40.54
CA LYS A 2 31.96 -30.43 -39.09
C LYS A 2 31.04 -29.40 -38.45
N ARG A 3 29.95 -29.84 -37.80
CA ARG A 3 29.08 -28.98 -36.99
C ARG A 3 29.81 -28.53 -35.71
N PRO A 4 29.73 -27.26 -35.33
CA PRO A 4 30.32 -26.81 -34.08
C PRO A 4 29.58 -27.44 -32.89
N ARG A 5 30.32 -28.07 -31.97
CA ARG A 5 29.80 -28.50 -30.66
C ARG A 5 29.75 -27.30 -29.75
N PHE A 6 28.53 -26.85 -29.41
CA PHE A 6 28.34 -25.89 -28.31
C PHE A 6 28.68 -26.57 -26.98
N PRO A 7 29.46 -25.95 -26.10
CA PRO A 7 29.63 -26.48 -24.75
C PRO A 7 28.32 -26.43 -24.04
N VAL A 8 27.88 -27.60 -23.54
CA VAL A 8 26.71 -27.73 -22.66
C VAL A 8 27.02 -26.95 -21.41
N LEU A 9 26.36 -25.82 -21.20
CA LEU A 9 26.39 -25.04 -19.96
C LEU A 9 25.73 -25.86 -18.82
N HIS A 10 26.51 -26.78 -18.25
CA HIS A 10 26.18 -27.51 -17.01
C HIS A 10 26.60 -26.62 -15.83
N ASN A 11 25.90 -25.51 -15.60
CA ASN A 11 25.95 -24.81 -14.32
C ASN A 11 24.76 -23.86 -14.20
N LEU A 12 23.55 -24.34 -14.45
CA LEU A 12 22.38 -23.81 -13.77
C LEU A 12 22.50 -24.29 -12.32
N VAL A 13 23.21 -23.52 -11.53
CA VAL A 13 23.24 -23.67 -10.09
C VAL A 13 21.80 -23.66 -9.62
N ASN A 14 21.30 -24.85 -9.29
CA ASN A 14 20.05 -25.04 -8.55
C ASN A 14 20.26 -24.34 -7.21
N ARG A 15 20.03 -23.02 -7.15
CA ARG A 15 19.90 -22.29 -5.90
C ARG A 15 18.63 -22.82 -5.25
N ARG A 16 18.76 -23.96 -4.56
CA ARG A 16 17.70 -24.46 -3.70
C ARG A 16 17.32 -23.31 -2.78
N ARG A 17 16.09 -22.84 -2.88
CA ARG A 17 15.59 -21.85 -1.92
C ARG A 17 15.80 -22.45 -0.53
N PRO A 18 16.33 -21.69 0.44
CA PRO A 18 16.51 -22.22 1.80
C PRO A 18 15.21 -22.85 2.30
N ALA A 19 15.29 -23.86 3.14
CA ALA A 19 14.10 -24.45 3.75
C ALA A 19 13.28 -23.38 4.50
N ILE A 20 12.00 -23.59 4.64
CA ILE A 20 11.15 -22.78 5.52
C ILE A 20 11.18 -23.47 6.87
N ASP A 21 11.72 -22.79 7.87
CA ASP A 21 11.83 -23.29 9.23
C ASP A 21 10.70 -22.77 10.12
N GLU A 22 10.12 -21.63 9.73
CA GLU A 22 9.09 -20.95 10.50
C GLU A 22 8.01 -20.35 9.60
N VAL A 23 6.77 -20.33 10.10
CA VAL A 23 5.64 -19.61 9.49
C VAL A 23 5.08 -18.62 10.50
N VAL A 24 5.13 -17.34 10.17
CA VAL A 24 4.58 -16.26 11.02
C VAL A 24 3.38 -15.61 10.35
N ARG A 25 2.44 -15.15 11.18
CA ARG A 25 1.30 -14.34 10.73
C ARG A 25 1.49 -12.92 11.20
N GLU A 26 1.46 -11.99 10.26
CA GLU A 26 1.57 -10.56 10.55
C GLU A 26 0.33 -9.83 10.04
N THR A 27 -0.08 -8.80 10.75
CA THR A 27 -1.21 -7.96 10.37
C THR A 27 -0.74 -6.53 10.18
N THR A 28 -1.14 -5.93 9.07
CA THR A 28 -0.95 -4.51 8.80
C THR A 28 -2.30 -3.83 8.60
N SER A 29 -2.32 -2.53 8.71
CA SER A 29 -3.50 -1.73 8.40
C SER A 29 -3.10 -0.41 7.76
N GLY A 30 -3.97 0.12 6.91
CA GLY A 30 -3.74 1.36 6.22
C GLY A 30 -5.01 1.94 5.62
N GLY A 31 -4.86 3.03 4.86
CA GLY A 31 -6.00 3.75 4.33
C GLY A 31 -5.88 4.15 2.87
N VAL A 32 -6.98 3.99 2.14
CA VAL A 32 -7.23 4.76 0.92
C VAL A 32 -7.65 6.16 1.37
N VAL A 33 -6.67 7.08 1.39
CA VAL A 33 -6.89 8.44 1.84
C VAL A 33 -7.28 9.29 0.65
N PHE A 34 -8.43 9.94 0.74
CA PHE A 34 -8.95 10.79 -0.32
C PHE A 34 -9.18 12.22 0.17
N ARG A 35 -9.16 13.15 -0.78
CA ARG A 35 -9.59 14.54 -0.58
C ARG A 35 -10.27 15.09 -1.82
N ARG A 36 -10.98 16.20 -1.66
CA ARG A 36 -11.34 17.07 -2.77
C ARG A 36 -10.30 18.21 -2.85
N ASN A 37 -9.64 18.32 -3.98
CA ASN A 37 -8.72 19.44 -4.22
C ASN A 37 -9.48 20.75 -4.22
N THR A 38 -9.05 21.69 -3.39
CA THR A 38 -9.76 22.98 -3.20
C THR A 38 -9.71 23.89 -4.43
N LYS A 39 -8.72 23.72 -5.30
CA LYS A 39 -8.49 24.58 -6.47
C LYS A 39 -9.31 24.15 -7.70
N ASN A 40 -9.33 22.84 -7.98
CA ASN A 40 -9.95 22.32 -9.19
C ASN A 40 -11.13 21.37 -8.92
N GLN A 41 -11.47 21.14 -7.64
CA GLN A 41 -12.55 20.27 -7.18
C GLN A 41 -12.41 18.80 -7.57
N GLN A 42 -11.23 18.38 -8.03
CA GLN A 42 -10.98 16.97 -8.35
C GLN A 42 -10.86 16.11 -7.10
N LEU A 43 -11.30 14.87 -7.23
CA LEU A 43 -11.06 13.86 -6.23
C LEU A 43 -9.64 13.33 -6.38
N GLU A 44 -8.87 13.38 -5.30
CA GLU A 44 -7.49 12.95 -5.25
C GLU A 44 -7.29 11.88 -4.18
N ILE A 45 -6.35 10.98 -4.45
CA ILE A 45 -5.90 9.91 -3.54
C ILE A 45 -4.46 10.20 -3.14
N LEU A 46 -4.16 10.05 -1.86
CA LEU A 46 -2.81 10.15 -1.33
C LEU A 46 -2.07 8.83 -1.53
N LEU A 47 -1.01 8.87 -2.30
CA LEU A 47 -0.09 7.74 -2.46
C LEU A 47 1.31 8.14 -1.99
N LEU A 48 2.03 7.18 -1.46
CA LEU A 48 3.44 7.28 -1.13
C LEU A 48 4.28 6.35 -2.02
N GLN A 49 5.53 6.72 -2.25
CA GLN A 49 6.48 5.90 -2.99
C GLN A 49 7.55 5.37 -2.03
N ASP A 50 7.64 4.04 -1.96
CA ASP A 50 8.60 3.37 -1.09
C ASP A 50 10.05 3.44 -1.63
N ALA A 51 11.02 3.00 -0.83
CA ALA A 51 12.43 2.97 -1.20
C ALA A 51 12.75 2.10 -2.45
N LYS A 52 11.81 1.28 -2.89
CA LYS A 52 11.91 0.49 -4.13
C LYS A 52 11.17 1.12 -5.31
N ASN A 53 10.83 2.41 -5.20
CA ASN A 53 10.07 3.18 -6.20
C ASN A 53 8.67 2.63 -6.48
N ARG A 54 8.05 1.94 -5.54
CA ARG A 54 6.69 1.41 -5.69
C ARG A 54 5.69 2.34 -5.03
N TRP A 55 4.66 2.71 -5.78
CA TRP A 55 3.55 3.49 -5.26
C TRP A 55 2.57 2.62 -4.47
N THR A 56 2.23 3.05 -3.28
CA THR A 56 1.32 2.35 -2.37
C THR A 56 0.54 3.35 -1.50
N ILE A 57 -0.40 2.83 -0.71
CA ILE A 57 -1.13 3.60 0.31
C ILE A 57 -0.33 3.65 1.61
N PRO A 58 -0.54 4.66 2.48
CA PRO A 58 0.02 4.66 3.82
C PRO A 58 -0.53 3.49 4.64
N LYS A 59 0.37 2.77 5.34
CA LYS A 59 0.09 1.54 6.07
C LYS A 59 1.25 1.11 6.94
N GLY A 60 0.97 0.40 8.01
CA GLY A 60 2.00 -0.23 8.82
C GLY A 60 1.48 -1.37 9.70
N HIS A 61 2.34 -1.90 10.55
CA HIS A 61 2.00 -3.04 11.38
C HIS A 61 1.03 -2.67 12.51
N VAL A 62 0.10 -3.59 12.76
CA VAL A 62 -0.78 -3.50 13.95
C VAL A 62 0.05 -3.82 15.18
N GLU A 63 0.11 -2.89 16.12
CA GLU A 63 0.83 -3.06 17.38
C GLU A 63 0.03 -3.90 18.38
N PRO A 64 0.69 -4.50 19.40
CA PRO A 64 -0.02 -5.20 20.46
C PRO A 64 -1.10 -4.32 21.12
N ASN A 65 -2.33 -4.87 21.23
CA ASN A 65 -3.50 -4.19 21.78
C ASN A 65 -4.05 -3.01 20.95
N GLU A 66 -3.59 -2.84 19.72
CA GLU A 66 -4.13 -1.87 18.78
C GLU A 66 -5.16 -2.53 17.85
N ASP A 67 -6.26 -1.83 17.57
CA ASP A 67 -7.18 -2.30 16.53
C ASP A 67 -6.77 -1.79 15.14
N PRO A 68 -7.11 -2.51 14.06
CA PRO A 68 -6.69 -2.13 12.71
C PRO A 68 -7.12 -0.73 12.26
N LYS A 69 -8.24 -0.21 12.77
CA LYS A 69 -8.69 1.15 12.44
C LYS A 69 -7.79 2.21 13.08
N ALA A 70 -7.43 2.01 14.34
CA ALA A 70 -6.49 2.87 15.05
C ALA A 70 -5.10 2.84 14.40
N THR A 71 -4.62 1.64 14.03
CA THR A 71 -3.38 1.47 13.27
C THR A 71 -3.41 2.28 11.97
N ALA A 72 -4.48 2.17 11.17
CA ALA A 72 -4.59 2.91 9.93
C ALA A 72 -4.47 4.43 10.15
N GLN A 73 -5.11 4.96 11.19
CA GLN A 73 -5.00 6.39 11.54
C GLN A 73 -3.59 6.79 11.96
N ARG A 74 -2.97 6.01 12.84
CA ARG A 74 -1.60 6.25 13.31
C ARG A 74 -0.61 6.26 12.14
N GLU A 75 -0.63 5.23 11.31
CA GLU A 75 0.29 5.09 10.18
C GLU A 75 0.10 6.20 9.14
N ILE A 76 -1.14 6.63 8.87
CA ILE A 76 -1.38 7.77 7.99
C ILE A 76 -0.73 9.04 8.55
N ILE A 77 -0.85 9.28 9.86
CA ILE A 77 -0.22 10.44 10.51
C ILE A 77 1.30 10.35 10.42
N GLU A 78 1.87 9.20 10.79
CA GLU A 78 3.31 8.97 10.84
C GLU A 78 3.94 9.08 9.45
N GLU A 79 3.43 8.35 8.47
CA GLU A 79 4.02 8.31 7.12
C GLU A 79 3.78 9.58 6.29
N THR A 80 2.71 10.33 6.56
CA THR A 80 2.30 11.44 5.67
C THR A 80 2.27 12.81 6.33
N GLY A 81 2.25 12.87 7.66
CA GLY A 81 2.07 14.11 8.41
C GLY A 81 0.64 14.68 8.37
N LEU A 82 -0.33 13.97 7.78
CA LEU A 82 -1.72 14.41 7.71
C LEU A 82 -2.36 14.35 9.09
N LYS A 83 -2.62 15.51 9.71
CA LYS A 83 -3.05 15.59 11.12
C LYS A 83 -4.57 15.44 11.32
N GLN A 84 -5.37 15.77 10.32
CA GLN A 84 -6.84 15.76 10.43
C GLN A 84 -7.43 14.83 9.39
N MET A 85 -8.25 13.89 9.86
CA MET A 85 -8.90 12.91 8.99
C MET A 85 -10.19 12.39 9.58
N LYS A 86 -11.06 11.88 8.72
CA LYS A 86 -12.25 11.14 9.09
C LYS A 86 -12.21 9.75 8.49
N VAL A 87 -12.20 8.72 9.32
CA VAL A 87 -12.30 7.33 8.88
C VAL A 87 -13.76 6.98 8.68
N TYR A 88 -14.11 6.52 7.49
CA TYR A 88 -15.49 6.14 7.13
C TYR A 88 -15.70 4.65 7.31
N ASP A 89 -15.24 3.86 6.35
CA ASP A 89 -15.58 2.46 6.21
C ASP A 89 -14.35 1.57 6.07
N TRP A 90 -14.48 0.35 6.52
CA TRP A 90 -13.57 -0.72 6.13
C TRP A 90 -13.86 -1.13 4.68
N LEU A 91 -12.86 -1.09 3.80
CA LEU A 91 -12.99 -1.42 2.38
C LEU A 91 -12.79 -2.90 2.12
N GLY A 92 -11.99 -3.56 2.96
CA GLY A 92 -11.65 -4.95 2.79
C GLY A 92 -10.25 -5.28 3.33
N LYS A 93 -9.81 -6.48 3.02
CA LYS A 93 -8.47 -6.95 3.36
C LYS A 93 -7.79 -7.57 2.15
N VAL A 94 -6.46 -7.44 2.10
CA VAL A 94 -5.58 -8.10 1.15
C VAL A 94 -4.71 -9.09 1.91
N ASN A 95 -4.62 -10.32 1.41
CA ASN A 95 -3.74 -11.32 1.95
C ASN A 95 -2.62 -11.60 0.96
N PHE A 96 -1.39 -11.59 1.44
CA PHE A 96 -0.22 -11.94 0.65
C PHE A 96 0.81 -12.66 1.48
N ARG A 97 1.79 -13.27 0.82
CA ARG A 97 2.87 -13.99 1.48
C ARG A 97 4.20 -13.63 0.87
N TYR A 98 5.21 -13.55 1.70
CA TYR A 98 6.59 -13.39 1.26
C TYR A 98 7.56 -14.15 2.16
N ARG A 99 8.78 -14.29 1.70
CA ARG A 99 9.83 -14.95 2.48
C ARG A 99 10.79 -13.90 3.05
N ARG A 100 11.12 -14.09 4.31
CA ARG A 100 12.17 -13.39 5.03
C ARG A 100 13.17 -14.44 5.46
N THR A 101 14.25 -14.64 4.68
CA THR A 101 15.25 -15.70 4.85
C THR A 101 14.62 -17.10 4.96
N HIS A 102 14.51 -17.64 6.17
CA HIS A 102 13.94 -18.97 6.46
C HIS A 102 12.48 -18.92 6.94
N THR A 103 11.91 -17.73 7.10
CA THR A 103 10.54 -17.51 7.59
C THR A 103 9.59 -17.27 6.44
N LEU A 104 8.47 -17.98 6.40
CA LEU A 104 7.32 -17.64 5.55
C LEU A 104 6.41 -16.70 6.32
N VAL A 105 6.25 -15.48 5.82
CA VAL A 105 5.33 -14.49 6.39
C VAL A 105 4.00 -14.56 5.66
N LEU A 106 2.93 -14.79 6.40
CA LEU A 106 1.54 -14.69 5.95
C LEU A 106 0.98 -13.36 6.45
N MET A 107 0.85 -12.40 5.52
CA MET A 107 0.42 -11.04 5.82
C MET A 107 -1.06 -10.85 5.53
N THR A 108 -1.78 -10.24 6.47
CA THR A 108 -3.13 -9.71 6.27
C THR A 108 -3.07 -8.18 6.41
N MET A 109 -3.53 -7.47 5.39
CA MET A 109 -3.62 -6.00 5.40
C MET A 109 -5.08 -5.56 5.41
N HIS A 110 -5.51 -4.84 6.46
CA HIS A 110 -6.80 -4.19 6.52
C HIS A 110 -6.75 -2.80 5.89
N ILE A 111 -7.74 -2.45 5.08
CA ILE A 111 -7.76 -1.18 4.35
C ILE A 111 -9.07 -0.44 4.64
N TYR A 112 -8.94 0.83 5.06
CA TYR A 112 -10.05 1.73 5.39
C TYR A 112 -10.17 2.86 4.38
N LEU A 113 -11.39 3.37 4.21
CA LEU A 113 -11.64 4.61 3.48
C LEU A 113 -11.51 5.78 4.44
N VAL A 114 -10.61 6.71 4.10
CA VAL A 114 -10.25 7.82 4.97
C VAL A 114 -10.30 9.14 4.20
N GLN A 115 -11.02 10.12 4.71
CA GLN A 115 -11.01 11.47 4.17
C GLN A 115 -9.97 12.33 4.89
N GLY A 116 -9.04 12.91 4.14
CA GLY A 116 -8.21 14.00 4.65
C GLY A 116 -9.03 15.26 4.82
N THR A 117 -8.92 15.90 5.98
CA THR A 117 -9.63 17.13 6.34
C THR A 117 -8.67 18.22 6.79
N GLY A 118 -9.14 19.46 6.91
CA GLY A 118 -8.30 20.58 7.29
C GLY A 118 -7.28 20.97 6.22
N ASN A 119 -6.06 21.30 6.62
CA ASN A 119 -4.99 21.66 5.67
C ASN A 119 -4.32 20.40 5.11
N THR A 120 -4.90 19.83 4.06
CA THR A 120 -4.41 18.61 3.42
C THR A 120 -3.21 18.83 2.48
N ASP A 121 -2.78 20.06 2.25
CA ASP A 121 -1.56 20.35 1.49
C ASP A 121 -0.30 20.32 2.37
N LEU A 122 -0.47 20.39 3.68
CA LEU A 122 0.62 20.33 4.64
C LEU A 122 0.96 18.85 4.93
N LEU A 123 1.82 18.28 4.09
CA LEU A 123 2.33 16.92 4.24
C LEU A 123 3.78 16.94 4.73
N HIS A 124 4.12 15.97 5.58
CA HIS A 124 5.48 15.78 6.10
C HIS A 124 5.85 14.31 5.97
N PRO A 125 6.36 13.88 4.77
CA PRO A 125 6.74 12.50 4.55
C PRO A 125 7.89 12.08 5.45
N GLU A 126 7.89 10.82 5.86
CA GLU A 126 9.05 10.24 6.53
C GLU A 126 10.27 10.17 5.61
N ASN A 127 11.47 10.20 6.20
CA ASN A 127 12.75 10.29 5.47
C ASN A 127 13.04 9.09 4.56
N TRP A 128 12.42 7.95 4.80
CA TRP A 128 12.60 6.73 3.99
C TRP A 128 11.73 6.69 2.73
N LEU A 129 10.76 7.59 2.61
CA LEU A 129 9.90 7.70 1.44
C LEU A 129 10.61 8.45 0.32
N ASN A 130 10.51 7.93 -0.90
CA ASN A 130 11.03 8.62 -2.08
C ASN A 130 10.10 9.74 -2.53
N ASP A 131 8.79 9.61 -2.34
CA ASP A 131 7.80 10.60 -2.74
C ASP A 131 6.48 10.43 -1.98
N LEU A 132 5.69 11.49 -1.89
CA LEU A 132 4.35 11.53 -1.30
C LEU A 132 3.49 12.53 -2.05
N LYS A 133 2.40 12.08 -2.68
CA LYS A 133 1.59 12.93 -3.55
C LYS A 133 0.09 12.66 -3.46
N TRP A 134 -0.66 13.74 -3.54
CA TRP A 134 -2.05 13.69 -3.96
C TRP A 134 -2.11 13.51 -5.48
N LEU A 135 -2.80 12.50 -5.93
CA LEU A 135 -2.97 12.16 -7.35
C LEU A 135 -4.44 12.09 -7.71
N PRO A 136 -4.85 12.60 -8.88
CA PRO A 136 -6.17 12.30 -9.42
C PRO A 136 -6.45 10.80 -9.39
N VAL A 137 -7.69 10.39 -9.17
CA VAL A 137 -8.05 8.97 -8.97
C VAL A 137 -7.52 8.06 -10.09
N ASN A 138 -7.65 8.47 -11.36
CA ASN A 138 -7.18 7.65 -12.48
C ASN A 138 -5.65 7.48 -12.43
N ASP A 139 -4.91 8.54 -12.16
CA ASP A 139 -3.45 8.51 -12.06
C ASP A 139 -3.01 7.64 -10.87
N ALA A 140 -3.74 7.69 -9.76
CA ALA A 140 -3.47 6.85 -8.59
C ALA A 140 -3.67 5.37 -8.91
N ILE A 141 -4.74 5.01 -9.64
CA ILE A 141 -5.01 3.63 -10.05
C ILE A 141 -3.95 3.11 -11.02
N GLU A 142 -3.49 3.94 -11.96
CA GLU A 142 -2.43 3.55 -12.90
C GLU A 142 -1.06 3.39 -12.22
N LYS A 143 -0.77 4.17 -11.20
CA LYS A 143 0.52 4.17 -10.51
C LYS A 143 0.64 3.11 -9.43
N ILE A 144 -0.49 2.71 -8.80
CA ILE A 144 -0.44 1.77 -7.68
C ILE A 144 0.24 0.45 -8.07
N ALA A 145 1.23 0.03 -7.29
CA ALA A 145 2.02 -1.15 -7.61
C ALA A 145 1.29 -2.49 -7.36
N TYR A 146 0.18 -2.44 -6.63
CA TYR A 146 -0.54 -3.64 -6.17
C TYR A 146 -1.98 -3.62 -6.66
N GLU A 147 -2.30 -4.52 -7.58
CA GLU A 147 -3.63 -4.61 -8.23
C GLU A 147 -4.79 -4.73 -7.21
N ASP A 148 -4.60 -5.51 -6.15
CA ASP A 148 -5.66 -5.70 -5.14
C ASP A 148 -5.94 -4.42 -4.35
N ILE A 149 -4.93 -3.57 -4.11
CA ILE A 149 -5.12 -2.25 -3.53
C ILE A 149 -5.86 -1.35 -4.53
N GLY A 150 -5.51 -1.40 -5.81
CA GLY A 150 -6.23 -0.68 -6.87
C GLY A 150 -7.72 -1.01 -6.91
N LYS A 151 -8.08 -2.27 -6.76
CA LYS A 151 -9.49 -2.72 -6.66
C LYS A 151 -10.20 -2.09 -5.44
N LEU A 152 -9.50 -2.02 -4.30
CA LEU A 152 -10.06 -1.40 -3.10
C LEU A 152 -10.19 0.13 -3.23
N ILE A 153 -9.30 0.79 -3.98
CA ILE A 153 -9.48 2.21 -4.34
C ILE A 153 -10.79 2.38 -5.13
N LEU A 154 -11.06 1.54 -6.13
CA LEU A 154 -12.30 1.60 -6.91
C LEU A 154 -13.55 1.37 -6.04
N ILE A 155 -13.49 0.43 -5.10
CA ILE A 155 -14.57 0.20 -4.13
C ILE A 155 -14.78 1.46 -3.26
N GLY A 156 -13.70 2.09 -2.80
CA GLY A 156 -13.74 3.35 -2.05
C GLY A 156 -14.41 4.46 -2.85
N MET A 157 -14.06 4.59 -4.14
CA MET A 157 -14.67 5.60 -5.02
C MET A 157 -16.17 5.37 -5.20
N LYS A 158 -16.59 4.12 -5.34
CA LYS A 158 -18.01 3.79 -5.38
C LYS A 158 -18.73 4.21 -4.08
N LYS A 159 -18.17 3.88 -2.92
CA LYS A 159 -18.73 4.28 -1.61
C LYS A 159 -18.82 5.80 -1.44
N ILE A 160 -17.80 6.55 -1.85
CA ILE A 160 -17.79 8.01 -1.83
C ILE A 160 -18.97 8.56 -2.65
N ARG A 161 -19.16 8.06 -3.86
CA ARG A 161 -20.25 8.47 -4.75
C ARG A 161 -21.62 8.11 -4.18
N ASP A 162 -21.79 6.86 -3.73
CA ASP A 162 -23.09 6.36 -3.24
C ASP A 162 -23.50 7.04 -1.94
N ALA A 163 -22.56 7.38 -1.07
CA ALA A 163 -22.79 8.11 0.17
C ALA A 163 -22.84 9.65 0.00
N ARG A 164 -22.68 10.15 -1.22
CA ARG A 164 -22.66 11.60 -1.53
C ARG A 164 -21.71 12.37 -0.60
N LEU A 165 -20.50 11.83 -0.41
CA LEU A 165 -19.48 12.45 0.46
C LEU A 165 -18.83 13.70 -0.19
N PHE A 166 -19.41 14.20 -1.24
CA PHE A 166 -19.09 15.44 -1.97
C PHE A 166 -20.32 16.25 -2.27
#